data_e1c6298a9acdbe3870c33042d72b5e3a
#
_entry.id   e1c6298a9acdbe3870c33042d72b5e3a
#
_cell.length_a   1.000
_cell.length_b   1.000
_cell.length_c   1.000
_cell.angle_alpha   90.00
_cell.angle_beta   90.00
_cell.angle_gamma   90.00
#
_symmetry.space_group_name_H-M   'P 1'
#
loop_
_entity.id
_entity.type
_entity.pdbx_description
1 polymer ?
#
loop_
_entity_poly.entity_id
_entity_poly.type
_entity_poly.pdbx_seq_one_letter_code
_entity_poly.pdbx_strand_id
1 'polypeptide(L)'
;LTQYGHAVVERMNELGMLVDLSHCGQKTTAEAIEVSPVPVSFTHSGCNAVARHPRSKDDAELKALSKKGGVIGIYLMPFLTPGRAPTRRDVLDHIEHAVNVSGEDHVGIGSDLSTTPIDGSDEYWSRHREFVAKRIKQGIAAPNEDPDILFTVEELNSHRRMELIADGLSSRGHPDARIEKVIGGNWLRLFQEIWRTNKEKSEEE
;
A
#
# COMPACT_ATOMS: atom_id res chain seq x y z
N LEU A 1 17.79 3.76 11.05
CA LEU A 1 17.37 2.89 12.16
C LEU A 1 18.29 3.10 13.37
N THR A 2 17.74 2.92 14.59
CA THR A 2 18.55 2.74 15.81
C THR A 2 19.03 1.29 15.88
N GLN A 3 19.98 0.98 16.80
CA GLN A 3 20.34 -0.42 17.08
C GLN A 3 19.13 -1.29 17.42
N TYR A 4 18.17 -0.74 18.17
CA TYR A 4 16.92 -1.41 18.48
C TYR A 4 16.07 -1.64 17.22
N GLY A 5 16.01 -0.67 16.30
CA GLY A 5 15.31 -0.84 15.03
C GLY A 5 15.90 -1.94 14.14
N HIS A 6 17.23 -2.08 14.10
CA HIS A 6 17.90 -3.19 13.43
C HIS A 6 17.50 -4.54 14.05
N ALA A 7 17.57 -4.67 15.38
CA ALA A 7 17.18 -5.89 16.09
C ALA A 7 15.69 -6.24 15.89
N VAL A 8 14.79 -5.24 15.76
CA VAL A 8 13.38 -5.47 15.45
C VAL A 8 13.21 -6.06 14.05
N VAL A 9 13.86 -5.49 13.02
CA VAL A 9 13.78 -6.02 11.64
C VAL A 9 14.35 -7.45 11.59
N GLU A 10 15.49 -7.69 12.21
CA GLU A 10 16.10 -9.02 12.31
C GLU A 10 15.14 -10.02 12.97
N ARG A 11 14.55 -9.66 14.12
CA ARG A 11 13.61 -10.54 14.82
C ARG A 11 12.33 -10.81 14.03
N MET A 12 11.81 -9.82 13.31
CA MET A 12 10.66 -10.03 12.41
C MET A 12 11.00 -11.04 11.31
N ASN A 13 12.18 -10.92 10.71
CA ASN A 13 12.64 -11.84 9.66
C ASN A 13 12.83 -13.27 10.21
N GLU A 14 13.41 -13.45 11.39
CA GLU A 14 13.55 -14.76 12.07
C GLU A 14 12.18 -15.42 12.30
N LEU A 15 11.16 -14.63 12.63
CA LEU A 15 9.80 -15.09 12.89
C LEU A 15 8.97 -15.28 11.60
N GLY A 16 9.51 -14.97 10.42
CA GLY A 16 8.78 -15.00 9.15
C GLY A 16 7.66 -13.96 9.08
N MET A 17 7.85 -12.84 9.77
CA MET A 17 6.92 -11.72 9.69
C MET A 17 7.31 -10.81 8.54
N LEU A 18 6.36 -10.47 7.67
CA LEU A 18 6.57 -9.47 6.64
C LEU A 18 6.78 -8.09 7.26
N VAL A 19 7.91 -7.46 6.97
CA VAL A 19 8.19 -6.09 7.41
C VAL A 19 7.44 -5.12 6.51
N ASP A 20 6.52 -4.34 7.09
CA ASP A 20 5.78 -3.28 6.40
C ASP A 20 6.39 -1.91 6.69
N LEU A 21 6.74 -1.20 5.62
CA LEU A 21 7.37 0.13 5.66
C LEU A 21 6.45 1.25 5.16
N SER A 22 5.14 0.99 5.06
CA SER A 22 4.14 1.96 4.56
C SER A 22 4.16 3.30 5.31
N HIS A 23 4.29 3.27 6.63
CA HIS A 23 4.33 4.45 7.49
C HIS A 23 5.73 4.95 7.85
N CYS A 24 6.77 4.41 7.21
CA CYS A 24 8.15 4.78 7.48
C CYS A 24 8.60 5.94 6.59
N GLY A 25 9.37 6.86 7.17
CA GLY A 25 10.04 7.92 6.41
C GLY A 25 11.20 7.35 5.58
N GLN A 26 11.61 8.08 4.54
CA GLN A 26 12.59 7.65 3.52
C GLN A 26 13.87 7.05 4.10
N LYS A 27 14.49 7.68 5.10
CA LYS A 27 15.72 7.18 5.73
C LYS A 27 15.51 5.82 6.40
N THR A 28 14.44 5.68 7.18
CA THR A 28 14.08 4.41 7.82
C THR A 28 13.77 3.34 6.77
N THR A 29 13.04 3.70 5.72
CA THR A 29 12.71 2.81 4.61
C THR A 29 13.97 2.29 3.93
N ALA A 30 14.91 3.17 3.55
CA ALA A 30 16.14 2.78 2.88
C ALA A 30 16.99 1.82 3.74
N GLU A 31 17.19 2.17 5.02
CA GLU A 31 17.96 1.35 5.93
C GLU A 31 17.29 -0.01 6.21
N ALA A 32 15.95 -0.06 6.36
CA ALA A 32 15.24 -1.30 6.59
C ALA A 32 15.27 -2.24 5.37
N ILE A 33 15.17 -1.70 4.15
CA ILE A 33 15.35 -2.46 2.90
C ILE A 33 16.77 -3.04 2.81
N GLU A 34 17.77 -2.26 3.20
CA GLU A 34 19.18 -2.68 3.14
C GLU A 34 19.45 -3.85 4.09
N VAL A 35 19.04 -3.72 5.36
CA VAL A 35 19.36 -4.69 6.43
C VAL A 35 18.50 -5.95 6.39
N SER A 36 17.30 -5.91 5.82
CA SER A 36 16.45 -7.11 5.71
C SER A 36 17.05 -8.10 4.71
N PRO A 37 17.35 -9.36 5.08
CA PRO A 37 17.81 -10.39 4.14
C PRO A 37 16.70 -10.94 3.26
N VAL A 38 15.43 -10.68 3.59
CA VAL A 38 14.25 -11.15 2.88
C VAL A 38 13.44 -9.96 2.34
N PRO A 39 12.50 -10.17 1.39
CA PRO A 39 11.65 -9.11 0.88
C PRO A 39 10.89 -8.37 1.99
N VAL A 40 10.71 -7.08 1.80
CA VAL A 40 9.87 -6.20 2.63
C VAL A 40 8.73 -5.64 1.79
N SER A 41 7.79 -4.90 2.38
CA SER A 41 6.66 -4.34 1.64
C SER A 41 6.36 -2.89 2.00
N PHE A 42 5.66 -2.23 1.08
CA PHE A 42 4.80 -1.10 1.36
C PHE A 42 3.37 -1.61 1.22
N THR A 43 2.76 -2.12 2.30
CA THR A 43 1.47 -2.80 2.19
C THR A 43 0.37 -1.87 1.68
N HIS A 44 0.47 -0.56 1.96
CA HIS A 44 -0.49 0.46 1.53
C HIS A 44 0.17 1.83 1.37
N SER A 45 0.35 2.28 0.13
CA SER A 45 1.00 3.54 -0.20
C SER A 45 0.56 4.04 -1.58
N GLY A 46 1.04 5.22 -1.97
CA GLY A 46 0.92 5.78 -3.32
C GLY A 46 2.30 6.10 -3.90
N CYS A 47 2.32 6.76 -5.05
CA CYS A 47 3.53 7.16 -5.77
C CYS A 47 3.67 8.68 -5.78
N ASN A 48 4.76 9.21 -5.23
CA ASN A 48 5.02 10.67 -5.16
C ASN A 48 5.16 11.33 -6.53
N ALA A 49 5.58 10.57 -7.54
CA ALA A 49 5.70 11.09 -8.91
C ALA A 49 4.32 11.32 -9.56
N VAL A 50 3.27 10.65 -9.10
CA VAL A 50 1.89 10.86 -9.57
C VAL A 50 1.22 11.96 -8.75
N ALA A 51 1.28 11.85 -7.40
CA ALA A 51 0.73 12.85 -6.49
C ALA A 51 1.56 12.90 -5.22
N ARG A 52 2.15 14.07 -4.96
CA ARG A 52 3.08 14.24 -3.83
C ARG A 52 2.33 14.27 -2.50
N HIS A 53 2.63 13.30 -1.65
CA HIS A 53 2.09 13.23 -0.30
C HIS A 53 3.09 12.52 0.64
N PRO A 54 3.21 12.90 1.94
CA PRO A 54 4.14 12.24 2.87
C PRO A 54 3.91 10.73 3.07
N ARG A 55 2.72 10.23 2.75
CA ARG A 55 2.36 8.82 2.80
C ARG A 55 2.76 8.04 1.53
N SER A 56 3.10 8.75 0.45
CA SER A 56 3.51 8.16 -0.82
C SER A 56 5.02 7.92 -0.86
N LYS A 57 5.44 7.01 -1.71
CA LYS A 57 6.84 6.60 -1.90
C LYS A 57 7.45 7.20 -3.16
N ASP A 58 8.74 7.51 -3.09
CA ASP A 58 9.49 8.00 -4.24
C ASP A 58 9.96 6.85 -5.14
N ASP A 59 10.23 7.12 -6.41
CA ASP A 59 10.69 6.13 -7.38
C ASP A 59 11.97 5.40 -6.95
N ALA A 60 12.83 6.07 -6.17
CA ALA A 60 14.03 5.44 -5.61
C ALA A 60 13.67 4.35 -4.58
N GLU A 61 12.65 4.60 -3.73
CA GLU A 61 12.14 3.62 -2.76
C GLU A 61 11.46 2.45 -3.48
N LEU A 62 10.67 2.72 -4.54
CA LEU A 62 10.02 1.69 -5.35
C LEU A 62 11.06 0.77 -6.02
N LYS A 63 12.12 1.35 -6.61
CA LYS A 63 13.21 0.59 -7.21
C LYS A 63 13.99 -0.23 -6.19
N ALA A 64 14.22 0.30 -4.99
CA ALA A 64 14.90 -0.43 -3.92
C ALA A 64 14.05 -1.60 -3.44
N LEU A 65 12.74 -1.39 -3.26
CA LEU A 65 11.78 -2.41 -2.89
C LEU A 65 11.76 -3.57 -3.91
N SER A 66 11.63 -3.25 -5.20
CA SER A 66 11.56 -4.27 -6.26
C SER A 66 12.85 -5.08 -6.38
N LYS A 67 14.02 -4.46 -6.25
CA LYS A 67 15.31 -5.17 -6.22
C LYS A 67 15.41 -6.19 -5.08
N LYS A 68 14.66 -5.96 -3.99
CA LYS A 68 14.58 -6.84 -2.83
C LYS A 68 13.48 -7.90 -2.96
N GLY A 69 12.73 -7.94 -4.07
CA GLY A 69 11.61 -8.86 -4.27
C GLY A 69 10.29 -8.41 -3.64
N GLY A 70 10.23 -7.23 -3.03
CA GLY A 70 9.08 -6.71 -2.32
C GLY A 70 7.90 -6.31 -3.20
N VAL A 71 6.81 -5.92 -2.55
CA VAL A 71 5.57 -5.48 -3.22
C VAL A 71 5.08 -4.17 -2.61
N ILE A 72 4.69 -3.21 -3.47
CA ILE A 72 3.90 -2.04 -3.08
C ILE A 72 2.41 -2.31 -3.32
N GLY A 73 1.57 -2.12 -2.28
CA GLY A 73 0.12 -2.07 -2.39
C GLY A 73 -0.35 -0.64 -2.61
N ILE A 74 -1.02 -0.37 -3.72
CA ILE A 74 -1.65 0.93 -3.95
C ILE A 74 -2.88 1.04 -3.07
N TYR A 75 -2.92 2.06 -2.22
CA TYR A 75 -4.05 2.28 -1.30
C TYR A 75 -5.24 2.93 -2.01
N LEU A 76 -6.42 2.87 -1.37
CA LEU A 76 -7.65 3.48 -1.89
C LEU A 76 -8.06 4.67 -1.01
N MET A 77 -7.09 5.51 -0.66
CA MET A 77 -7.23 6.61 0.28
C MET A 77 -7.17 7.97 -0.43
N PRO A 78 -7.71 9.04 0.17
CA PRO A 78 -7.68 10.40 -0.39
C PRO A 78 -6.28 10.92 -0.69
N PHE A 79 -5.26 10.33 -0.07
CA PHE A 79 -3.86 10.72 -0.27
C PHE A 79 -3.32 10.45 -1.67
N LEU A 80 -4.06 9.70 -2.52
CA LEU A 80 -3.77 9.55 -3.95
C LEU A 80 -3.90 10.87 -4.72
N THR A 81 -4.74 11.79 -4.24
CA THR A 81 -5.01 13.08 -4.91
C THR A 81 -5.23 14.18 -3.86
N PRO A 82 -4.15 14.69 -3.22
CA PRO A 82 -4.29 15.73 -2.21
C PRO A 82 -5.11 16.92 -2.71
N GLY A 83 -6.14 17.33 -1.93
CA GLY A 83 -7.00 18.47 -2.23
C GLY A 83 -8.28 18.15 -3.01
N ARG A 84 -8.53 16.89 -3.36
CA ARG A 84 -9.83 16.43 -3.90
C ARG A 84 -10.08 14.97 -3.60
N ALA A 85 -11.35 14.54 -3.74
CA ALA A 85 -11.68 13.12 -3.68
C ALA A 85 -11.01 12.34 -4.83
N PRO A 86 -10.38 11.18 -4.56
CA PRO A 86 -9.79 10.34 -5.58
C PRO A 86 -10.88 9.60 -6.39
N THR A 87 -10.57 9.31 -7.63
CA THR A 87 -11.37 8.51 -8.55
C THR A 87 -10.69 7.17 -8.83
N ARG A 88 -11.42 6.23 -9.42
CA ARG A 88 -10.83 4.98 -9.93
C ARG A 88 -9.68 5.24 -10.90
N ARG A 89 -9.78 6.30 -11.72
CA ARG A 89 -8.72 6.70 -12.64
C ARG A 89 -7.40 6.98 -11.91
N ASP A 90 -7.46 7.70 -10.80
CA ASP A 90 -6.27 8.04 -10.02
C ASP A 90 -5.59 6.77 -9.45
N VAL A 91 -6.38 5.80 -9.00
CA VAL A 91 -5.85 4.48 -8.57
C VAL A 91 -5.09 3.79 -9.69
N LEU A 92 -5.68 3.76 -10.90
CA LEU A 92 -5.04 3.15 -12.07
C LEU A 92 -3.77 3.89 -12.48
N ASP A 93 -3.74 5.21 -12.40
CA ASP A 93 -2.57 6.03 -12.71
C ASP A 93 -1.40 5.71 -11.75
N HIS A 94 -1.68 5.52 -10.45
CA HIS A 94 -0.69 5.08 -9.47
C HIS A 94 -0.21 3.65 -9.71
N ILE A 95 -1.11 2.71 -10.06
CA ILE A 95 -0.76 1.32 -10.40
C ILE A 95 0.19 1.30 -11.61
N GLU A 96 -0.16 2.00 -12.69
CA GLU A 96 0.64 2.05 -13.92
C GLU A 96 2.02 2.66 -13.68
N HIS A 97 2.08 3.76 -12.91
CA HIS A 97 3.36 4.35 -12.52
C HIS A 97 4.22 3.36 -11.73
N ALA A 98 3.65 2.70 -10.72
CA ALA A 98 4.37 1.71 -9.93
C ALA A 98 4.87 0.55 -10.79
N VAL A 99 4.05 0.03 -11.71
CA VAL A 99 4.43 -1.02 -12.67
C VAL A 99 5.59 -0.55 -13.56
N ASN A 100 5.53 0.68 -14.06
CA ASN A 100 6.59 1.23 -14.93
C ASN A 100 7.92 1.41 -14.19
N VAL A 101 7.89 1.71 -12.88
CA VAL A 101 9.10 1.95 -12.08
C VAL A 101 9.67 0.67 -11.47
N SER A 102 8.81 -0.21 -10.97
CA SER A 102 9.19 -1.39 -10.17
C SER A 102 9.12 -2.70 -10.95
N GLY A 103 8.38 -2.72 -12.06
CA GLY A 103 8.00 -3.96 -12.76
C GLY A 103 6.68 -4.55 -12.25
N GLU A 104 6.03 -5.32 -13.11
CA GLU A 104 4.68 -5.86 -12.85
C GLU A 104 4.60 -6.89 -11.72
N ASP A 105 5.75 -7.48 -11.31
CA ASP A 105 5.84 -8.47 -10.23
C ASP A 105 5.87 -7.85 -8.83
N HIS A 106 5.91 -6.51 -8.75
CA HIS A 106 6.15 -5.77 -7.50
C HIS A 106 5.02 -4.83 -7.11
N VAL A 107 3.85 -4.92 -7.76
CA VAL A 107 2.71 -4.04 -7.53
C VAL A 107 1.48 -4.85 -7.16
N GLY A 108 0.74 -4.38 -6.16
CA GLY A 108 -0.51 -4.96 -5.71
C GLY A 108 -1.50 -3.90 -5.24
N ILE A 109 -2.61 -4.34 -4.67
CA ILE A 109 -3.60 -3.48 -4.02
C ILE A 109 -3.48 -3.66 -2.51
N GLY A 110 -3.41 -2.54 -1.79
CA GLY A 110 -3.41 -2.49 -0.34
C GLY A 110 -4.37 -1.42 0.14
N SER A 111 -5.66 -1.69 0.06
CA SER A 111 -6.73 -0.68 0.14
C SER A 111 -6.70 0.21 1.39
N ASP A 112 -6.17 -0.28 2.51
CA ASP A 112 -6.27 0.33 3.84
C ASP A 112 -7.74 0.49 4.32
N LEU A 113 -8.62 -0.39 3.83
CA LEU A 113 -10.06 -0.38 4.09
C LEU A 113 -10.54 -1.75 4.57
N SER A 114 -11.66 -1.77 5.27
CA SER A 114 -12.38 -3.02 5.54
C SER A 114 -12.92 -3.65 4.25
N THR A 115 -13.26 -4.94 4.31
CA THR A 115 -13.92 -5.64 3.19
C THR A 115 -15.33 -5.13 2.95
N THR A 116 -16.02 -4.67 4.01
CA THR A 116 -17.35 -4.07 3.92
C THR A 116 -17.26 -2.65 3.37
N PRO A 117 -18.06 -2.28 2.38
CA PRO A 117 -18.15 -0.91 1.92
C PRO A 117 -18.53 0.06 3.04
N ILE A 118 -18.04 1.29 2.92
CA ILE A 118 -18.42 2.39 3.81
C ILE A 118 -19.89 2.70 3.57
N ASP A 119 -20.65 2.76 4.64
CA ASP A 119 -22.03 3.25 4.61
C ASP A 119 -22.03 4.77 4.39
N GLY A 120 -22.61 5.23 3.30
CA GLY A 120 -22.72 6.65 2.96
C GLY A 120 -23.88 7.37 3.66
N SER A 121 -24.41 6.84 4.77
CA SER A 121 -25.49 7.46 5.55
C SER A 121 -25.07 8.79 6.17
N ASP A 122 -26.06 9.66 6.45
CA ASP A 122 -25.82 10.93 7.15
C ASP A 122 -25.16 10.72 8.51
N GLU A 123 -25.49 9.63 9.20
CA GLU A 123 -24.86 9.27 10.47
C GLU A 123 -23.39 8.94 10.29
N TYR A 124 -23.02 8.17 9.26
CA TYR A 124 -21.63 7.89 8.95
C TYR A 124 -20.85 9.17 8.62
N TRP A 125 -21.42 10.04 7.77
CA TRP A 125 -20.81 11.31 7.41
C TRP A 125 -20.61 12.22 8.63
N SER A 126 -21.57 12.29 9.54
CA SER A 126 -21.44 13.07 10.78
C SER A 126 -20.27 12.59 11.63
N ARG A 127 -20.16 11.27 11.84
CA ARG A 127 -19.06 10.65 12.59
C ARG A 127 -17.71 10.84 11.90
N HIS A 128 -17.68 10.74 10.58
CA HIS A 128 -16.46 10.95 9.79
C HIS A 128 -15.94 12.38 9.95
N ARG A 129 -16.81 13.37 9.79
CA ARG A 129 -16.46 14.78 9.97
C ARG A 129 -15.93 15.08 11.37
N GLU A 130 -16.61 14.57 12.38
CA GLU A 130 -16.17 14.72 13.77
C GLU A 130 -14.79 14.07 13.99
N PHE A 131 -14.59 12.87 13.48
CA PHE A 131 -13.32 12.14 13.58
C PHE A 131 -12.18 12.93 12.92
N VAL A 132 -12.33 13.39 11.68
CA VAL A 132 -11.31 14.16 10.97
C VAL A 132 -11.04 15.48 11.66
N ALA A 133 -12.09 16.23 12.06
CA ALA A 133 -11.94 17.49 12.78
C ALA A 133 -11.17 17.32 14.10
N LYS A 134 -11.42 16.23 14.84
CA LYS A 134 -10.69 15.89 16.04
C LYS A 134 -9.20 15.64 15.76
N ARG A 135 -8.88 14.89 14.70
CA ARG A 135 -7.49 14.60 14.28
C ARG A 135 -6.74 15.90 13.93
N ILE A 136 -7.39 16.77 13.15
CA ILE A 136 -6.83 18.09 12.80
C ILE A 136 -6.55 18.90 14.07
N LYS A 137 -7.53 19.00 14.98
CA LYS A 137 -7.38 19.72 16.25
C LYS A 137 -6.25 19.18 17.14
N GLN A 138 -6.01 17.87 17.09
CA GLN A 138 -4.95 17.20 17.85
C GLN A 138 -3.57 17.26 17.16
N GLY A 139 -3.48 17.79 15.94
CA GLY A 139 -2.25 17.84 15.17
C GLY A 139 -1.73 16.48 14.71
N ILE A 140 -2.61 15.46 14.62
CA ILE A 140 -2.27 14.09 14.21
C ILE A 140 -2.85 13.73 12.84
N ALA A 141 -3.62 14.63 12.21
CA ALA A 141 -4.10 14.44 10.85
C ALA A 141 -2.93 14.42 9.87
N ALA A 142 -3.01 13.59 8.84
CA ALA A 142 -2.10 13.70 7.71
C ALA A 142 -2.35 15.02 6.96
N PRO A 143 -1.36 15.58 6.28
CA PRO A 143 -1.58 16.75 5.43
C PRO A 143 -2.73 16.49 4.44
N ASN A 144 -3.59 17.49 4.25
CA ASN A 144 -4.75 17.43 3.36
C ASN A 144 -5.86 16.42 3.75
N GLU A 145 -5.89 15.90 4.98
CA GLU A 145 -7.11 15.26 5.49
C GLU A 145 -8.23 16.31 5.52
N ASP A 146 -9.35 15.99 4.86
CA ASP A 146 -10.51 16.87 4.72
C ASP A 146 -11.75 16.16 5.29
N PRO A 147 -12.50 16.79 6.21
CA PRO A 147 -13.71 16.20 6.78
C PRO A 147 -14.84 15.97 5.74
N ASP A 148 -14.78 16.62 4.59
CA ASP A 148 -15.75 16.45 3.52
C ASP A 148 -15.29 15.50 2.41
N ILE A 149 -14.15 14.79 2.62
CA ILE A 149 -13.66 13.73 1.74
C ILE A 149 -13.58 12.42 2.52
N LEU A 150 -14.33 11.40 2.10
CA LEU A 150 -14.29 10.07 2.71
C LEU A 150 -12.93 9.40 2.51
N PHE A 151 -12.52 8.59 3.47
CA PHE A 151 -11.31 7.77 3.39
C PHE A 151 -11.55 6.55 2.49
N THR A 152 -11.97 6.79 1.26
CA THR A 152 -12.16 5.78 0.22
C THR A 152 -12.20 6.43 -1.16
N VAL A 153 -12.07 5.61 -2.19
CA VAL A 153 -12.43 5.94 -3.58
C VAL A 153 -13.88 5.54 -3.80
N GLU A 154 -14.77 6.50 -3.99
CA GLU A 154 -16.22 6.27 -4.02
C GLU A 154 -16.63 5.21 -5.05
N GLU A 155 -16.07 5.27 -6.26
CA GLU A 155 -16.33 4.29 -7.35
C GLU A 155 -15.88 2.87 -7.01
N LEU A 156 -14.96 2.72 -6.03
CA LEU A 156 -14.42 1.45 -5.55
C LEU A 156 -14.96 1.07 -4.16
N ASN A 157 -15.91 1.83 -3.62
CA ASN A 157 -16.57 1.53 -2.36
C ASN A 157 -17.59 0.38 -2.53
N SER A 158 -17.08 -0.80 -2.83
CA SER A 158 -17.86 -1.98 -3.21
C SER A 158 -17.17 -3.26 -2.77
N HIS A 159 -17.94 -4.33 -2.54
CA HIS A 159 -17.41 -5.69 -2.38
C HIS A 159 -16.68 -6.18 -3.64
N ARG A 160 -17.01 -5.62 -4.80
CA ARG A 160 -16.42 -5.95 -6.10
C ARG A 160 -15.23 -5.04 -6.48
N ARG A 161 -14.63 -4.33 -5.51
CA ARG A 161 -13.56 -3.35 -5.79
C ARG A 161 -12.39 -3.91 -6.58
N MET A 162 -12.02 -5.17 -6.34
CA MET A 162 -10.91 -5.82 -7.08
C MET A 162 -11.29 -6.09 -8.54
N GLU A 163 -12.52 -6.52 -8.79
CA GLU A 163 -13.05 -6.68 -10.15
C GLU A 163 -13.11 -5.35 -10.88
N LEU A 164 -13.59 -4.28 -10.21
CA LEU A 164 -13.66 -2.94 -10.81
C LEU A 164 -12.27 -2.37 -11.16
N ILE A 165 -11.25 -2.69 -10.37
CA ILE A 165 -9.85 -2.33 -10.69
C ILE A 165 -9.37 -3.17 -11.87
N ALA A 166 -9.63 -4.49 -11.88
CA ALA A 166 -9.28 -5.38 -12.99
C ALA A 166 -9.91 -4.92 -14.31
N ASP A 167 -11.20 -4.60 -14.32
CA ASP A 167 -11.92 -4.05 -15.47
C ASP A 167 -11.30 -2.72 -15.96
N GLY A 168 -10.88 -1.89 -15.01
CA GLY A 168 -10.19 -0.63 -15.31
C GLY A 168 -8.84 -0.85 -16.00
N LEU A 169 -8.03 -1.76 -15.50
CA LEU A 169 -6.75 -2.13 -16.10
C LEU A 169 -6.93 -2.78 -17.49
N SER A 170 -7.89 -3.70 -17.63
CA SER A 170 -8.24 -4.31 -18.91
C SER A 170 -8.66 -3.27 -19.95
N SER A 171 -9.50 -2.29 -19.55
CA SER A 171 -9.93 -1.19 -20.41
C SER A 171 -8.77 -0.27 -20.85
N ARG A 172 -7.66 -0.26 -20.12
CA ARG A 172 -6.42 0.44 -20.48
C ARG A 172 -5.44 -0.44 -21.31
N GLY A 173 -5.83 -1.66 -21.65
CA GLY A 173 -5.07 -2.59 -22.51
C GLY A 173 -3.99 -3.38 -21.77
N HIS A 174 -4.07 -3.49 -20.43
CA HIS A 174 -3.19 -4.39 -19.70
C HIS A 174 -3.55 -5.87 -19.98
N PRO A 175 -2.55 -6.75 -20.18
CA PRO A 175 -2.80 -8.17 -20.37
C PRO A 175 -3.28 -8.84 -19.07
N ASP A 176 -4.12 -9.87 -19.19
CA ASP A 176 -4.71 -10.61 -18.06
C ASP A 176 -3.66 -11.08 -17.06
N ALA A 177 -2.52 -11.59 -17.54
CA ALA A 177 -1.42 -12.04 -16.67
C ALA A 177 -0.88 -10.93 -15.75
N ARG A 178 -0.82 -9.67 -16.21
CA ARG A 178 -0.43 -8.53 -15.37
C ARG A 178 -1.55 -8.18 -14.39
N ILE A 179 -2.80 -8.22 -14.84
CA ILE A 179 -3.95 -7.93 -13.98
C ILE A 179 -3.99 -8.93 -12.83
N GLU A 180 -3.86 -10.23 -13.11
CA GLU A 180 -3.81 -11.28 -12.07
C GLU A 180 -2.70 -11.03 -11.04
N LYS A 181 -1.52 -10.62 -11.47
CA LYS A 181 -0.41 -10.24 -10.58
C LYS A 181 -0.81 -9.10 -9.65
N VAL A 182 -1.35 -8.01 -10.20
CA VAL A 182 -1.69 -6.79 -9.46
C VAL A 182 -2.83 -7.01 -8.48
N ILE A 183 -3.89 -7.75 -8.85
CA ILE A 183 -5.05 -7.93 -7.96
C ILE A 183 -4.82 -8.94 -6.84
N GLY A 184 -3.72 -9.72 -6.86
CA GLY A 184 -3.43 -10.64 -5.76
C GLY A 184 -2.22 -11.54 -5.94
N GLY A 185 -1.85 -11.90 -7.17
CA GLY A 185 -0.78 -12.85 -7.44
C GLY A 185 0.56 -12.45 -6.80
N ASN A 186 0.91 -11.17 -6.85
CA ASN A 186 2.15 -10.67 -6.25
C ASN A 186 2.17 -10.77 -4.72
N TRP A 187 1.04 -10.54 -4.07
CA TRP A 187 0.90 -10.74 -2.63
C TRP A 187 1.03 -12.21 -2.25
N LEU A 188 0.37 -13.09 -3.02
CA LEU A 188 0.46 -14.53 -2.79
C LEU A 188 1.91 -15.03 -2.91
N ARG A 189 2.64 -14.61 -3.95
CA ARG A 189 4.07 -14.90 -4.13
C ARG A 189 4.88 -14.43 -2.93
N LEU A 190 4.72 -13.16 -2.52
CA LEU A 190 5.47 -12.58 -1.41
C LEU A 190 5.22 -13.33 -0.10
N PHE A 191 3.95 -13.62 0.23
CA PHE A 191 3.61 -14.37 1.45
C PHE A 191 4.16 -15.79 1.41
N GLN A 192 4.11 -16.46 0.27
CA GLN A 192 4.69 -17.80 0.11
C GLN A 192 6.20 -17.79 0.34
N GLU A 193 6.90 -16.77 -0.15
CA GLU A 193 8.34 -16.62 0.04
C GLU A 193 8.71 -16.39 1.51
N ILE A 194 8.02 -15.44 2.19
CA ILE A 194 8.30 -15.11 3.59
C ILE A 194 7.93 -16.26 4.54
N TRP A 195 6.81 -16.93 4.32
CA TRP A 195 6.31 -17.97 5.24
C TRP A 195 6.95 -19.35 5.02
N ARG A 196 7.44 -19.65 3.81
CA ARG A 196 8.17 -20.91 3.53
C ARG A 196 9.54 -20.95 4.17
N THR A 197 10.25 -19.83 4.20
CA THR A 197 11.56 -19.73 4.85
C THR A 197 11.57 -20.15 6.32
N ASN A 198 10.42 -20.12 6.98
CA ASN A 198 10.28 -20.55 8.37
C ASN A 198 9.97 -22.04 8.54
N LYS A 199 9.29 -22.69 7.57
CA LYS A 199 8.98 -24.12 7.66
C LYS A 199 10.24 -24.98 7.53
N GLU A 200 11.13 -24.59 6.62
CA GLU A 200 12.39 -25.34 6.41
C GLU A 200 13.31 -25.25 7.65
N LYS A 201 13.34 -24.13 8.36
CA LYS A 201 14.09 -23.96 9.60
C LYS A 201 13.52 -24.71 10.82
N SER A 202 12.20 -24.94 10.85
CA SER A 202 11.54 -25.66 11.95
C SER A 202 11.54 -27.17 11.77
N GLU A 203 11.93 -27.69 10.60
CA GLU A 203 12.09 -29.13 10.34
C GLU A 203 13.56 -29.58 10.51
N GLU A 204 14.52 -28.64 10.68
CA GLU A 204 15.94 -28.90 10.95
C GLU A 204 16.32 -28.79 12.45
N GLU A 205 15.39 -28.32 13.33
CA GLU A 205 15.53 -28.32 14.80
C GLU A 205 14.78 -29.53 15.43
#